data_3dfb5b0de53d737631dce0f3bec87074
#
_entry.id   3dfb5b0de53d737631dce0f3bec87074
#
_cell.length_a   1.000
_cell.length_b   1.000
_cell.length_c   1.000
_cell.angle_alpha   90.00
_cell.angle_beta   90.00
_cell.angle_gamma   90.00
#
_symmetry.space_group_name_H-M   'P 1'
#
loop_
_entity.id
_entity.type
_entity.pdbx_description
1 polymer ?
#
loop_
_entity_poly.entity_id
_entity_poly.type
_entity_poly.pdbx_seq_one_letter_code
_entity_poly.pdbx_strand_id
1 'polypeptide(L)' 'MKEFEVKFIKKGKEIDTFIIDADSIEEAKATAEDLAHADGVWSYDLEVKVAEGF' A
#
# COMPACT_ATOMS: atom_id res chain seq x y z
N MET A 1 0.93 -16.50 4.14
CA MET A 1 0.98 -15.07 3.77
C MET A 1 -0.39 -14.46 3.91
N LYS A 2 -0.43 -13.19 4.23
CA LYS A 2 -1.67 -12.44 4.38
C LYS A 2 -1.80 -11.45 3.25
N GLU A 3 -3.03 -11.10 2.92
CA GLU A 3 -3.27 -10.06 1.95
C GLU A 3 -3.50 -8.74 2.67
N PHE A 4 -2.89 -7.68 2.17
CA PHE A 4 -3.04 -6.34 2.70
C PHE A 4 -3.53 -5.41 1.61
N GLU A 5 -4.49 -4.58 1.95
CA GLU A 5 -4.96 -3.53 1.05
C GLU A 5 -4.16 -2.28 1.34
N VAL A 6 -3.49 -1.76 0.32
CA VAL A 6 -2.68 -0.55 0.44
C VAL A 6 -3.29 0.53 -0.43
N LYS A 7 -3.62 1.65 0.19
CA LYS A 7 -4.15 2.82 -0.51
C LYS A 7 -3.11 3.91 -0.53
N PHE A 8 -2.88 4.46 -1.69
CA PHE A 8 -2.04 5.64 -1.85
C PHE A 8 -2.93 6.86 -1.88
N ILE A 9 -2.64 7.80 -1.00
CA ILE A 9 -3.44 9.00 -0.85
C ILE A 9 -2.55 10.22 -1.07
N LYS A 10 -2.99 11.11 -1.93
CA LYS A 10 -2.25 12.34 -2.21
C LYS A 10 -3.20 13.52 -2.09
N LYS A 11 -2.84 14.48 -1.25
CA LYS A 11 -3.66 15.68 -1.00
C LYS A 11 -5.09 15.34 -0.60
N GLY A 12 -5.23 14.31 0.23
CA GLY A 12 -6.53 13.89 0.71
C GLY A 12 -7.34 13.08 -0.29
N LYS A 13 -6.78 12.76 -1.45
CA LYS A 13 -7.48 11.96 -2.46
C LYS A 13 -6.80 10.63 -2.66
N GLU A 14 -7.59 9.59 -2.75
CA GLU A 14 -7.12 8.27 -3.07
C GLU A 14 -6.73 8.20 -4.54
N ILE A 15 -5.45 7.95 -4.81
CA ILE A 15 -4.96 7.91 -6.19
C ILE A 15 -4.81 6.48 -6.71
N ASP A 16 -4.62 5.52 -5.81
CA ASP A 16 -4.48 4.13 -6.23
C ASP A 16 -4.70 3.19 -5.06
N THR A 17 -5.00 1.94 -5.37
CA THR A 17 -5.18 0.89 -4.37
C THR A 17 -4.60 -0.41 -4.90
N PHE A 18 -3.84 -1.10 -4.06
CA PHE A 18 -3.22 -2.38 -4.43
C PHE A 18 -3.48 -3.41 -3.35
N ILE A 19 -3.51 -4.67 -3.76
CA ILE A 19 -3.52 -5.80 -2.83
C ILE A 19 -2.13 -6.40 -2.87
N ILE A 20 -1.50 -6.51 -1.72
CA ILE A 20 -0.13 -7.00 -1.59
C ILE A 20 -0.11 -8.18 -0.64
N ASP A 21 0.53 -9.27 -1.05
CA ASP A 21 0.76 -10.42 -0.18
C ASP A 21 2.03 -10.19 0.62
N ALA A 22 1.93 -10.31 1.94
CA ALA A 22 3.07 -10.11 2.83
C ALA A 22 2.85 -10.86 4.13
N ASP A 23 3.91 -11.06 4.88
CA ASP A 23 3.82 -11.73 6.17
C ASP A 23 3.48 -10.77 7.31
N SER A 24 3.69 -9.47 7.09
CA SER A 24 3.41 -8.46 8.11
C SER A 24 3.07 -7.12 7.45
N ILE A 25 2.49 -6.23 8.25
CA ILE A 25 2.17 -4.88 7.79
C ILE A 25 3.43 -4.14 7.36
N GLU A 26 4.51 -4.31 8.10
CA GLU A 26 5.78 -3.65 7.79
C GLU A 26 6.31 -4.07 6.43
N GLU A 27 6.21 -5.34 6.12
CA GLU A 27 6.63 -5.87 4.83
C GLU A 27 5.74 -5.33 3.72
N ALA A 28 4.43 -5.28 3.95
CA ALA A 28 3.48 -4.74 2.99
C ALA A 28 3.79 -3.27 2.69
N LYS A 29 4.09 -2.49 3.73
CA LYS A 29 4.46 -1.08 3.56
C LYS A 29 5.73 -0.92 2.73
N ALA A 30 6.74 -1.72 3.01
CA ALA A 30 8.00 -1.66 2.27
C ALA A 30 7.78 -1.95 0.79
N THR A 31 6.98 -2.96 0.49
CA THR A 31 6.65 -3.31 -0.88
C THR A 31 5.88 -2.18 -1.57
N ALA A 32 4.94 -1.58 -0.85
CA ALA A 32 4.15 -0.47 -1.38
C ALA A 32 5.02 0.75 -1.69
N GLU A 33 5.98 1.06 -0.83
CA GLU A 33 6.89 2.17 -1.07
C GLU A 33 7.74 1.93 -2.30
N ASP A 34 8.22 0.72 -2.50
CA ASP A 34 8.97 0.37 -3.69
C ASP A 34 8.15 0.56 -4.95
N LEU A 35 6.88 0.15 -4.92
CA LEU A 35 5.97 0.33 -6.05
C LEU A 35 5.75 1.81 -6.35
N ALA A 36 5.54 2.60 -5.31
CA ALA A 36 5.31 4.03 -5.48
C ALA A 36 6.54 4.72 -6.08
N HIS A 37 7.72 4.38 -5.59
CA HIS A 37 8.96 4.97 -6.11
C HIS A 37 9.21 4.57 -7.55
N ALA A 38 8.88 3.35 -7.92
CA ALA A 38 9.01 2.88 -9.30
C ALA A 38 8.13 3.68 -10.25
N ASP A 39 6.96 4.11 -9.78
CA ASP A 39 6.04 4.93 -10.56
C ASP A 39 6.35 6.43 -10.49
N GLY A 40 7.36 6.81 -9.70
CA GLY A 40 7.74 8.21 -9.56
C GLY A 40 6.86 9.00 -8.60
N VAL A 41 6.14 8.31 -7.74
CA VAL A 41 5.31 8.96 -6.72
C VAL A 41 6.14 9.18 -5.46
N TRP A 42 6.43 10.43 -5.14
CA TRP A 42 7.32 10.76 -4.03
C TRP A 42 6.62 11.46 -2.87
N SER A 43 5.45 12.01 -3.09
CA SER A 43 4.72 12.76 -2.08
C SER A 43 3.33 12.13 -1.93
N TYR A 44 3.18 11.25 -0.97
CA TYR A 44 1.95 10.50 -0.78
C TYR A 44 1.82 10.02 0.65
N ASP A 45 0.61 9.68 1.04
CA ASP A 45 0.33 9.01 2.30
C ASP A 45 -0.07 7.57 1.98
N LEU A 46 0.29 6.66 2.88
CA LEU A 46 -0.06 5.25 2.75
C LEU A 46 -1.03 4.85 3.83
N GLU A 47 -2.05 4.13 3.43
CA GLU A 47 -2.97 3.50 4.37
C GLU A 47 -2.94 2.01 4.10
N VAL A 48 -2.56 1.22 5.10
CA VAL A 48 -2.44 -0.22 4.97
C VAL A 48 -3.40 -0.89 5.92
N LYS A 49 -4.20 -1.81 5.43
CA LYS A 49 -5.08 -2.61 6.28
C LYS A 49 -5.10 -4.05 5.84
N VAL A 50 -5.47 -4.92 6.77
CA VAL A 50 -5.59 -6.34 6.49
C VAL A 50 -6.82 -6.56 5.61
N ALA A 51 -6.62 -7.20 4.47
CA ALA A 51 -7.68 -7.44 3.50
C ALA A 51 -8.29 -8.84 3.62
N GLU A 52 -7.87 -9.62 4.58
CA GLU A 52 -8.40 -10.97 4.75
C GLU A 52 -9.78 -10.96 5.39
N GLY A 53 -10.55 -12.01 5.17
CA GLY A 53 -11.83 -12.17 5.85
C GLY A 53 -13.06 -11.89 5.01
N PHE A 54 -12.91 -11.83 3.70
CA PHE A 54 -14.08 -11.82 2.84
C PHE A 54 -14.26 -13.14 2.13
#